data_532938acc5cf3ed8b06bb2defce18607
#
_entry.id   532938acc5cf3ed8b06bb2defce18607
#
_cell.length_a   1.000
_cell.length_b   1.000
_cell.length_c   1.000
_cell.angle_alpha   90.00
_cell.angle_beta   90.00
_cell.angle_gamma   90.00
#
_symmetry.space_group_name_H-M   'P 1'
#
loop_
_entity.id
_entity.type
_entity.pdbx_description
1 polymer ?
#
loop_
_entity_poly.entity_id
_entity_poly.type
_entity_poly.pdbx_seq_one_letter_code
_entity_poly.pdbx_strand_id
1 'polypeptide(L)'
;MTIVITFGTYDLFHIGHHNILKRAKEYGDKLVVGISTDALNYKKKQKYPVYSESERKTILSSIKYVDEVFFEESLEQKREYVIKYKADILIMGDDWKGKFDELNDICKVIYLPRTKNISTTK
;
A
#
# COMPACT_ATOMS: atom_id res chain seq x y z
N MET A 1 5.71 17.14 -10.35
CA MET A 1 5.58 15.66 -10.30
C MET A 1 4.54 15.28 -9.24
N THR A 2 3.60 14.45 -9.62
CA THR A 2 2.59 13.96 -8.69
C THR A 2 3.07 12.65 -8.09
N ILE A 3 3.15 12.59 -6.77
CA ILE A 3 3.61 11.42 -6.04
C ILE A 3 2.42 10.75 -5.37
N VAL A 4 2.26 9.45 -5.65
CA VAL A 4 1.21 8.62 -5.08
C VAL A 4 1.84 7.68 -4.05
N ILE A 5 1.22 7.55 -2.89
CA ILE A 5 1.65 6.61 -1.86
C ILE A 5 0.52 5.63 -1.55
N THR A 6 0.87 4.38 -1.32
CA THR A 6 -0.09 3.36 -0.89
C THR A 6 0.59 2.43 0.10
N PHE A 7 -0.20 1.74 0.89
CA PHE A 7 0.29 0.86 1.96
C PHE A 7 -0.39 -0.49 1.88
N GLY A 8 0.29 -1.52 2.29
CA GLY A 8 -0.30 -2.85 2.36
C GLY A 8 0.69 -3.90 2.84
N THR A 9 0.20 -5.10 3.05
CA THR A 9 1.04 -6.23 3.43
C THR A 9 1.63 -6.91 2.19
N TYR A 10 0.81 -7.08 1.17
CA TYR A 10 1.20 -7.70 -0.11
C TYR A 10 1.81 -9.08 0.07
N ASP A 11 1.26 -9.87 1.01
CA ASP A 11 1.67 -11.25 1.21
C ASP A 11 1.05 -12.10 0.12
N LEU A 12 1.80 -13.11 -0.35
CA LEU A 12 1.34 -13.99 -1.43
C LEU A 12 0.82 -13.15 -2.61
N PHE A 13 1.69 -12.34 -3.18
CA PHE A 13 1.34 -11.38 -4.23
C PHE A 13 0.51 -12.04 -5.33
N HIS A 14 -0.62 -11.42 -5.67
CA HIS A 14 -1.53 -11.94 -6.68
C HIS A 14 -2.08 -10.83 -7.58
N ILE A 15 -2.93 -11.22 -8.53
CA ILE A 15 -3.42 -10.27 -9.55
C ILE A 15 -4.18 -9.08 -8.94
N GLY A 16 -4.83 -9.27 -7.79
CA GLY A 16 -5.50 -8.17 -7.10
C GLY A 16 -4.52 -7.10 -6.65
N HIS A 17 -3.37 -7.52 -6.11
CA HIS A 17 -2.31 -6.58 -5.73
C HIS A 17 -1.75 -5.87 -6.95
N HIS A 18 -1.51 -6.62 -8.03
CA HIS A 18 -1.01 -6.05 -9.28
C HIS A 18 -1.96 -4.96 -9.79
N ASN A 19 -3.25 -5.24 -9.79
CA ASN A 19 -4.24 -4.32 -10.35
C ASN A 19 -4.35 -3.04 -9.55
N ILE A 20 -4.32 -3.11 -8.22
CA ILE A 20 -4.40 -1.90 -7.40
C ILE A 20 -3.14 -1.04 -7.60
N LEU A 21 -1.97 -1.66 -7.73
CA LEU A 21 -0.73 -0.93 -7.97
C LEU A 21 -0.75 -0.25 -9.35
N LYS A 22 -1.22 -0.95 -10.36
CA LYS A 22 -1.36 -0.38 -11.71
C LYS A 22 -2.28 0.83 -11.69
N ARG A 23 -3.45 0.68 -11.05
CA ARG A 23 -4.43 1.77 -10.97
C ARG A 23 -3.90 2.94 -10.15
N ALA A 24 -3.20 2.65 -9.06
CA ALA A 24 -2.60 3.70 -8.24
C ALA A 24 -1.58 4.51 -9.04
N LYS A 25 -0.74 3.83 -9.82
CA LYS A 25 0.26 4.52 -10.64
C LYS A 25 -0.38 5.48 -11.65
N GLU A 26 -1.57 5.17 -12.13
CA GLU A 26 -2.26 6.02 -13.09
C GLU A 26 -2.65 7.40 -12.53
N TYR A 27 -2.64 7.55 -11.21
CA TYR A 27 -2.97 8.82 -10.56
C TYR A 27 -1.81 9.80 -10.49
N GLY A 28 -0.60 9.36 -10.80
CA GLY A 28 0.55 10.23 -10.71
C GLY A 28 1.76 9.75 -11.49
N ASP A 29 2.87 10.43 -11.25
CA ASP A 29 4.13 10.16 -11.96
C ASP A 29 5.00 9.15 -11.24
N LYS A 30 4.89 9.10 -9.90
CA LYS A 30 5.72 8.23 -9.07
C LYS A 30 4.82 7.51 -8.06
N LEU A 31 5.00 6.20 -7.93
CA LEU A 31 4.29 5.40 -6.94
C LEU A 31 5.25 4.90 -5.87
N VAL A 32 4.98 5.28 -4.63
CA VAL A 32 5.72 4.84 -3.45
C VAL A 32 4.85 3.86 -2.68
N VAL A 33 5.41 2.72 -2.29
CA VAL A 33 4.65 1.69 -1.60
C VAL A 33 5.27 1.41 -0.23
N GLY A 34 4.48 1.54 0.82
CA GLY A 34 4.87 1.16 2.16
C GLY A 34 4.35 -0.24 2.47
N ILE A 35 5.26 -1.17 2.75
CA ILE A 35 4.86 -2.52 3.13
C ILE A 35 4.99 -2.68 4.64
N SER A 36 3.97 -3.28 5.25
CA SER A 36 3.99 -3.49 6.69
C SER A 36 5.05 -4.52 7.05
N THR A 37 5.82 -4.22 8.11
CA THR A 37 6.86 -5.15 8.58
C THR A 37 6.23 -6.40 9.19
N ASP A 38 7.04 -7.44 9.34
CA ASP A 38 6.59 -8.67 9.98
C ASP A 38 6.12 -8.39 11.41
N ALA A 39 6.85 -7.55 12.13
CA ALA A 39 6.49 -7.19 13.50
C ALA A 39 5.14 -6.45 13.55
N LEU A 40 4.90 -5.52 12.62
CA LEU A 40 3.63 -4.81 12.58
C LEU A 40 2.48 -5.75 12.24
N ASN A 41 2.68 -6.68 11.32
CA ASN A 41 1.65 -7.64 10.97
C ASN A 41 1.32 -8.56 12.13
N TYR A 42 2.32 -9.01 12.87
CA TYR A 42 2.08 -9.82 14.04
C TYR A 42 1.30 -9.05 15.11
N LYS A 43 1.63 -7.79 15.31
CA LYS A 43 0.93 -6.93 16.27
C LYS A 43 -0.55 -6.78 15.90
N LYS A 44 -0.84 -6.64 14.61
CA LYS A 44 -2.23 -6.46 14.14
C LYS A 44 -3.03 -7.74 14.15
N LYS A 45 -2.44 -8.86 13.70
CA LYS A 45 -3.17 -10.09 13.39
C LYS A 45 -2.76 -11.29 14.23
N GLN A 46 -1.76 -11.12 15.10
CA GLN A 46 -1.23 -12.21 15.94
C GLN A 46 -0.65 -13.35 15.12
N LYS A 47 -0.19 -13.07 13.91
CA LYS A 47 0.54 -14.04 13.09
C LYS A 47 1.42 -13.32 12.08
N TYR A 48 2.48 -13.99 11.66
CA TYR A 48 3.39 -13.46 10.66
C TYR A 48 2.88 -13.73 9.25
N PRO A 49 3.23 -12.88 8.26
CA PRO A 49 2.95 -13.20 6.86
C PRO A 49 3.66 -14.47 6.42
N VAL A 50 3.20 -15.07 5.33
CA VAL A 50 3.85 -16.25 4.76
C VAL A 50 5.23 -15.88 4.22
N TYR A 51 5.32 -14.78 3.48
CA TYR A 51 6.61 -14.25 3.01
C TYR A 51 7.15 -13.22 4.00
N SER A 52 8.47 -13.28 4.25
CA SER A 52 9.13 -12.29 5.09
C SER A 52 9.02 -10.91 4.48
N GLU A 53 9.23 -9.87 5.30
CA GLU A 53 9.20 -8.50 4.80
C GLU A 53 10.23 -8.27 3.70
N SER A 54 11.41 -8.89 3.81
CA SER A 54 12.44 -8.76 2.79
C SER A 54 12.01 -9.38 1.47
N GLU A 55 11.35 -10.54 1.52
CA GLU A 55 10.83 -11.19 0.33
C GLU A 55 9.73 -10.37 -0.31
N ARG A 56 8.83 -9.85 0.50
CA ARG A 56 7.72 -9.01 0.01
C ARG A 56 8.25 -7.75 -0.65
N LYS A 57 9.27 -7.11 -0.05
CA LYS A 57 9.89 -5.93 -0.64
C LYS A 57 10.54 -6.26 -1.97
N THR A 58 11.24 -7.38 -2.06
CA THR A 58 11.90 -7.81 -3.30
C THR A 58 10.88 -7.97 -4.42
N ILE A 59 9.76 -8.65 -4.12
CA ILE A 59 8.71 -8.87 -5.12
C ILE A 59 8.12 -7.53 -5.59
N LEU A 60 7.77 -6.65 -4.66
CA LEU A 60 7.19 -5.36 -5.02
C LEU A 60 8.15 -4.48 -5.79
N SER A 61 9.44 -4.53 -5.44
CA SER A 61 10.43 -3.72 -6.12
C SER A 61 10.62 -4.12 -7.59
N SER A 62 10.21 -5.33 -7.95
CA SER A 62 10.28 -5.80 -9.33
C SER A 62 9.06 -5.48 -10.16
N ILE A 63 8.02 -4.91 -9.56
CA ILE A 63 6.79 -4.56 -10.26
C ILE A 63 7.01 -3.23 -10.98
N LYS A 64 6.75 -3.23 -12.29
CA LYS A 64 7.07 -2.05 -13.12
C LYS A 64 6.34 -0.77 -12.72
N TYR A 65 5.21 -0.87 -12.05
CA TYR A 65 4.44 0.31 -11.62
C TYR A 65 4.98 0.94 -10.36
N VAL A 66 5.84 0.23 -9.62
CA VAL A 66 6.35 0.65 -8.32
C VAL A 66 7.69 1.33 -8.50
N ASP A 67 7.79 2.56 -8.03
CA ASP A 67 9.03 3.34 -8.16
C ASP A 67 9.90 3.25 -6.91
N GLU A 68 9.27 3.11 -5.74
CA GLU A 68 10.00 3.04 -4.48
C GLU A 68 9.21 2.22 -3.47
N VAL A 69 9.93 1.44 -2.66
CA VAL A 69 9.32 0.63 -1.58
C VAL A 69 10.01 0.96 -0.27
N PHE A 70 9.23 1.11 0.79
CA PHE A 70 9.78 1.30 2.14
C PHE A 70 9.00 0.43 3.13
N PHE A 71 9.54 0.26 4.33
CA PHE A 71 8.86 -0.52 5.37
C PHE A 71 7.98 0.37 6.23
N GLU A 72 6.72 -0.02 6.38
CA GLU A 72 5.81 0.62 7.32
C GLU A 72 5.92 -0.09 8.66
N GLU A 73 6.40 0.62 9.68
CA GLU A 73 6.63 0.06 11.00
C GLU A 73 5.51 0.33 11.99
N SER A 74 4.63 1.29 11.68
CA SER A 74 3.56 1.70 12.58
C SER A 74 2.39 2.27 11.79
N LEU A 75 1.18 1.87 12.15
CA LEU A 75 -0.02 2.42 11.53
C LEU A 75 -0.22 3.89 11.90
N GLU A 76 0.21 4.27 13.08
CA GLU A 76 0.04 5.65 13.57
C GLU A 76 0.94 6.64 12.86
N GLN A 77 1.95 6.16 12.15
CA GLN A 77 2.91 7.02 11.46
C GLN A 77 2.55 7.29 9.99
N LYS A 78 1.35 6.93 9.55
CA LYS A 78 0.97 7.15 8.14
C LYS A 78 1.11 8.61 7.73
N ARG A 79 0.70 9.53 8.57
CA ARG A 79 0.86 10.97 8.30
C ARG A 79 2.32 11.33 8.07
N GLU A 80 3.20 10.80 8.92
CA GLU A 80 4.62 11.08 8.82
C GLU A 80 5.22 10.53 7.52
N TYR A 81 4.78 9.34 7.11
CA TYR A 81 5.24 8.77 5.84
C TYR A 81 4.76 9.60 4.65
N VAL A 82 3.50 10.02 4.66
CA VAL A 82 2.97 10.87 3.59
C VAL A 82 3.79 12.15 3.46
N ILE A 83 4.12 12.77 4.58
CA ILE A 83 4.91 13.99 4.59
C ILE A 83 6.36 13.72 4.14
N LYS A 84 6.96 12.64 4.66
CA LYS A 84 8.34 12.29 4.34
C LYS A 84 8.55 12.08 2.85
N TYR A 85 7.62 11.38 2.20
CA TYR A 85 7.73 11.08 0.77
C TYR A 85 7.10 12.14 -0.09
N LYS A 86 6.57 13.21 0.51
CA LYS A 86 5.94 14.33 -0.19
C LYS A 86 4.82 13.85 -1.11
N ALA A 87 4.05 12.89 -0.62
CA ALA A 87 2.98 12.32 -1.41
C ALA A 87 1.84 13.31 -1.59
N ASP A 88 1.33 13.40 -2.80
CA ASP A 88 0.20 14.24 -3.14
C ASP A 88 -1.11 13.48 -2.99
N ILE A 89 -1.07 12.17 -3.19
CA ILE A 89 -2.26 11.32 -3.20
C ILE A 89 -1.96 10.05 -2.40
N LEU A 90 -2.88 9.71 -1.48
CA LEU A 90 -2.85 8.43 -0.78
C LEU A 90 -3.93 7.54 -1.37
N ILE A 91 -3.54 6.36 -1.83
CA ILE A 91 -4.47 5.37 -2.40
C ILE A 91 -4.54 4.17 -1.46
N MET A 92 -5.75 3.76 -1.10
CA MET A 92 -5.98 2.57 -0.30
C MET A 92 -7.14 1.79 -0.92
N GLY A 93 -7.25 0.51 -0.59
CA GLY A 93 -8.40 -0.28 -1.01
C GLY A 93 -9.66 0.20 -0.28
N ASP A 94 -10.83 -0.05 -0.86
CA ASP A 94 -12.09 0.42 -0.27
C ASP A 94 -12.47 -0.28 1.03
N ASP A 95 -11.76 -1.36 1.39
CA ASP A 95 -11.91 -1.98 2.71
C ASP A 95 -11.60 -0.97 3.82
N TRP A 96 -10.78 0.04 3.50
CA TRP A 96 -10.34 1.06 4.46
C TRP A 96 -11.13 2.35 4.34
N LYS A 97 -12.21 2.36 3.57
CA LYS A 97 -12.95 3.58 3.28
C LYS A 97 -13.30 4.35 4.57
N GLY A 98 -12.95 5.63 4.57
CA GLY A 98 -13.18 6.51 5.71
C GLY A 98 -12.12 6.47 6.78
N LYS A 99 -11.27 5.45 6.81
CA LYS A 99 -10.29 5.26 7.89
C LYS A 99 -9.16 6.29 7.86
N PHE A 100 -8.87 6.85 6.70
CA PHE A 100 -7.77 7.78 6.53
C PHE A 100 -8.21 9.16 6.07
N ASP A 101 -9.49 9.47 6.19
CA ASP A 101 -10.02 10.76 5.75
C ASP A 101 -9.37 11.92 6.47
N GLU A 102 -8.87 11.72 7.69
CA GLU A 102 -8.18 12.76 8.43
C GLU A 102 -6.92 13.24 7.73
N LEU A 103 -6.38 12.45 6.79
CA LEU A 103 -5.19 12.83 6.03
C LEU A 103 -5.50 13.74 4.84
N ASN A 104 -6.78 14.02 4.59
CA ASN A 104 -7.16 14.92 3.50
C ASN A 104 -6.62 16.34 3.67
N ASP A 105 -6.15 16.70 4.86
CA ASP A 105 -5.55 18.01 5.09
C ASP A 105 -4.14 18.11 4.50
N ILE A 106 -3.47 16.99 4.22
CA ILE A 106 -2.11 17.01 3.68
C ILE A 106 -1.97 16.32 2.33
N CYS A 107 -2.96 15.55 1.92
CA CYS A 107 -2.94 14.88 0.62
C CYS A 107 -4.36 14.52 0.22
N LYS A 108 -4.53 14.13 -1.05
CA LYS A 108 -5.83 13.64 -1.50
C LYS A 108 -5.94 12.17 -1.16
N VAL A 109 -6.98 11.76 -0.46
CA VAL A 109 -7.20 10.36 -0.09
C VAL A 109 -8.22 9.74 -1.03
N ILE A 110 -7.85 8.64 -1.69
CA ILE A 110 -8.70 7.95 -2.65
C ILE A 110 -8.78 6.48 -2.26
N TYR A 111 -9.99 5.94 -2.25
CA TYR A 111 -10.22 4.51 -1.99
C TYR A 111 -10.63 3.84 -3.28
N LEU A 112 -9.88 2.81 -3.69
CA LEU A 112 -10.16 2.10 -4.93
C LEU A 112 -10.95 0.83 -4.65
N PRO A 113 -11.94 0.53 -5.48
CA PRO A 113 -12.70 -0.71 -5.32
C PRO A 113 -11.82 -1.92 -5.60
N ARG A 114 -12.12 -3.03 -4.94
CA ARG A 114 -11.40 -4.28 -5.15
C ARG A 114 -11.65 -4.79 -6.57
N THR A 115 -10.65 -5.48 -7.12
CA THR A 115 -10.82 -6.14 -8.40
C THR A 115 -11.81 -7.29 -8.22
N LYS A 116 -12.86 -7.29 -9.03
CA LYS A 116 -13.86 -8.34 -8.97
C LYS A 116 -13.27 -9.67 -9.45
N ASN A 117 -13.83 -10.77 -8.95
CA ASN A 117 -13.49 -12.12 -9.39
C ASN A 117 -12.05 -12.54 -9.06
N ILE A 118 -11.49 -11.97 -8.00
CA ILE A 118 -10.16 -12.31 -7.51
C ILE A 118 -10.23 -13.34 -6.39
N SER A 119 -11.43 -13.74 -5.99
CA SER A 119 -11.61 -14.66 -4.89
C SER A 119 -10.86 -15.97 -5.13
N THR A 120 -10.07 -16.38 -4.15
CA THR A 120 -9.37 -17.67 -4.17
C THR A 120 -10.23 -18.79 -3.64
N THR A 121 -11.41 -18.49 -3.19
CA THR A 121 -12.31 -19.47 -2.58
C THR A 121 -13.25 -20.12 -3.59
N LYS A 122 -13.07 -19.83 -4.82
CA LYS A 122 -13.89 -20.41 -5.86
C LYS A 122 -13.76 -21.92 -5.89
#